data_16444ae6022fcf724bb68db258d0e093
#
_entry.id   16444ae6022fcf724bb68db258d0e093
#
_cell.length_a   1.000
_cell.length_b   1.000
_cell.length_c   1.000
_cell.angle_alpha   90.00
_cell.angle_beta   90.00
_cell.angle_gamma   90.00
#
_symmetry.space_group_name_H-M   'P 1'
#
loop_
_entity.id
_entity.type
_entity.pdbx_description
1 polymer ?
#
loop_
_entity_poly.entity_id
_entity_poly.type
_entity_poly.pdbx_seq_one_letter_code
_entity_poly.pdbx_strand_id
1 'polypeptide(L)'
;MFRRRRYHFRRRRHYPPFIRFLRRNLPVFVVVVLLLLAGWKLYEPVMDFLTREKPLEETPPKQEEIVAETQDKQPVTEERAPEKAPEKAPEKAPEAAPQPPVETVPEVIPQPPAETAPAMKTVYLSKETVLNEEAFSAALTDAKAAGMDSVMFDLKSREGWVIYPISYQEGFDDYYTARNTISLKQTAEKIREAGLKPVASLYTFMDRRYQQSQVYAGILYEGSDMFWLDNSPEAGGKSWLNPYSPLAKDYLKKLMSDAAEAGFEEIVLREFRFPVGAYMEKMRFVYDGGQSKLDCLKAAAEEFRSYGEEIGLTVWIEYPATALLGGDERPYGGACAELLTDNCMVDFSGSDSVAEIVRLSNGAQLGAMIAHEAQSAALRGAGIDRYILIK
;
A
#
# COMPACT_ATOMS: atom_id res chain seq x y z
N MET A 1 -82.80 -12.25 2.64
CA MET A 1 -82.09 -13.36 3.35
C MET A 1 -80.67 -13.33 2.96
N PHE A 2 -79.79 -12.54 3.63
CA PHE A 2 -78.37 -12.38 3.30
C PHE A 2 -77.51 -13.09 4.34
N ARG A 3 -76.81 -14.17 3.94
CA ARG A 3 -75.83 -14.92 4.77
C ARG A 3 -74.50 -14.13 4.83
N ARG A 4 -74.16 -13.55 6.00
CA ARG A 4 -72.81 -12.99 6.30
C ARG A 4 -71.82 -14.12 6.49
N ARG A 5 -70.81 -14.26 5.55
CA ARG A 5 -69.64 -15.08 5.75
C ARG A 5 -68.68 -14.37 6.71
N ARG A 6 -68.37 -14.98 7.87
CA ARG A 6 -67.30 -14.51 8.80
C ARG A 6 -65.97 -15.01 8.28
N TYR A 7 -65.09 -14.07 7.88
CA TYR A 7 -63.71 -14.35 7.60
C TYR A 7 -62.94 -14.38 8.92
N HIS A 8 -62.38 -15.56 9.30
CA HIS A 8 -61.40 -15.68 10.39
C HIS A 8 -60.04 -15.24 9.91
N PHE A 9 -59.58 -14.04 10.29
CA PHE A 9 -58.20 -13.59 10.14
C PHE A 9 -57.31 -14.35 11.13
N ARG A 10 -56.56 -15.34 10.66
CA ARG A 10 -55.45 -15.92 11.42
C ARG A 10 -54.33 -14.89 11.48
N ARG A 11 -54.15 -14.20 12.61
CA ARG A 11 -52.98 -13.37 12.90
C ARG A 11 -51.72 -14.27 12.88
N ARG A 12 -50.94 -14.21 11.80
CA ARG A 12 -49.58 -14.76 11.77
C ARG A 12 -48.74 -13.90 12.72
N ARG A 13 -48.24 -14.48 13.83
CA ARG A 13 -47.27 -13.86 14.73
C ARG A 13 -45.97 -13.70 13.95
N HIS A 14 -45.64 -12.47 13.56
CA HIS A 14 -44.36 -12.12 13.02
C HIS A 14 -43.34 -12.11 14.18
N TYR A 15 -42.55 -13.15 14.29
CA TYR A 15 -41.40 -13.14 15.17
C TYR A 15 -40.31 -12.22 14.58
N PRO A 16 -39.62 -11.41 15.41
CA PRO A 16 -38.52 -10.57 14.94
C PRO A 16 -37.43 -11.42 14.27
N PRO A 17 -36.70 -10.86 13.29
CA PRO A 17 -35.73 -11.61 12.48
C PRO A 17 -34.66 -12.35 13.31
N PHE A 18 -34.29 -11.80 14.48
CA PHE A 18 -33.38 -12.41 15.44
C PHE A 18 -33.88 -13.76 15.99
N ILE A 19 -35.17 -13.88 16.35
CA ILE A 19 -35.73 -15.14 16.86
C ILE A 19 -35.77 -16.22 15.76
N ARG A 20 -36.00 -15.84 14.49
CA ARG A 20 -35.96 -16.78 13.36
C ARG A 20 -34.52 -17.29 13.11
N PHE A 21 -33.52 -16.41 13.19
CA PHE A 21 -32.11 -16.77 13.08
C PHE A 21 -31.70 -17.74 14.20
N LEU A 22 -32.03 -17.41 15.45
CA LEU A 22 -31.71 -18.25 16.60
C LEU A 22 -32.32 -19.67 16.48
N ARG A 23 -33.56 -19.75 16.05
CA ARG A 23 -34.29 -21.04 15.93
C ARG A 23 -33.74 -21.89 14.77
N ARG A 24 -33.25 -21.29 13.70
CA ARG A 24 -32.66 -21.98 12.55
C ARG A 24 -31.26 -22.49 12.87
N ASN A 25 -30.50 -21.78 13.69
CA ASN A 25 -29.10 -22.09 14.02
C ASN A 25 -28.96 -22.74 15.43
N LEU A 26 -30.04 -23.02 16.12
CA LEU A 26 -30.03 -23.65 17.45
C LEU A 26 -29.17 -24.94 17.52
N PRO A 27 -29.25 -25.87 16.54
CA PRO A 27 -28.39 -27.05 16.59
C PRO A 27 -26.91 -26.72 16.48
N VAL A 28 -26.54 -25.73 15.68
CA VAL A 28 -25.15 -25.28 15.57
C VAL A 28 -24.67 -24.64 16.88
N PHE A 29 -25.49 -23.81 17.52
CA PHE A 29 -25.17 -23.24 18.84
C PHE A 29 -24.97 -24.32 19.91
N VAL A 30 -25.80 -25.35 19.93
CA VAL A 30 -25.66 -26.47 20.87
C VAL A 30 -24.35 -27.21 20.65
N VAL A 31 -23.99 -27.49 19.39
CA VAL A 31 -22.70 -28.15 19.05
C VAL A 31 -21.51 -27.29 19.48
N VAL A 32 -21.54 -26.00 19.23
CA VAL A 32 -20.46 -25.09 19.64
C VAL A 32 -20.31 -25.06 21.17
N VAL A 33 -21.41 -24.98 21.91
CA VAL A 33 -21.37 -25.01 23.38
C VAL A 33 -20.82 -26.34 23.90
N LEU A 34 -21.20 -27.47 23.28
CA LEU A 34 -20.68 -28.80 23.66
C LEU A 34 -19.18 -28.92 23.37
N LEU A 35 -18.69 -28.37 22.25
CA LEU A 35 -17.27 -28.36 21.92
C LEU A 35 -16.47 -27.48 22.90
N LEU A 36 -17.00 -26.33 23.31
CA LEU A 36 -16.39 -25.48 24.32
C LEU A 36 -16.31 -26.14 25.68
N LEU A 37 -17.36 -26.86 26.10
CA LEU A 37 -17.37 -27.62 27.34
C LEU A 37 -16.43 -28.82 27.30
N ALA A 38 -16.33 -29.48 26.16
CA ALA A 38 -15.37 -30.58 25.96
C ALA A 38 -13.92 -30.07 25.99
N GLY A 39 -13.67 -28.93 25.30
CA GLY A 39 -12.37 -28.26 25.32
C GLY A 39 -11.95 -27.85 26.72
N TRP A 40 -12.84 -27.31 27.53
CA TRP A 40 -12.57 -26.96 28.92
C TRP A 40 -12.21 -28.20 29.77
N LYS A 41 -12.96 -29.30 29.64
CA LYS A 41 -12.66 -30.53 30.38
C LYS A 41 -11.35 -31.21 29.96
N LEU A 42 -10.92 -31.01 28.71
CA LEU A 42 -9.66 -31.57 28.21
C LEU A 42 -8.46 -30.64 28.44
N TYR A 43 -8.69 -29.41 28.80
CA TYR A 43 -7.61 -28.43 28.97
C TYR A 43 -6.61 -28.82 30.07
N GLU A 44 -7.07 -29.16 31.26
CA GLU A 44 -6.18 -29.58 32.38
C GLU A 44 -5.36 -30.85 32.06
N PRO A 45 -5.96 -31.97 31.60
CA PRO A 45 -5.16 -33.16 31.30
C PRO A 45 -4.22 -32.98 30.09
N VAL A 46 -4.56 -32.15 29.13
CA VAL A 46 -3.66 -31.84 28.00
C VAL A 46 -2.50 -30.95 28.46
N MET A 47 -2.75 -29.94 29.30
CA MET A 47 -1.70 -29.10 29.88
C MET A 47 -0.79 -29.89 30.79
N ASP A 48 -1.32 -30.77 31.64
CA ASP A 48 -0.54 -31.67 32.48
C ASP A 48 0.34 -32.62 31.66
N PHE A 49 -0.15 -33.09 30.50
CA PHE A 49 0.64 -33.93 29.61
C PHE A 49 1.77 -33.15 28.93
N LEU A 50 1.50 -31.90 28.52
CA LEU A 50 2.48 -31.03 27.84
C LEU A 50 3.52 -30.44 28.81
N THR A 51 3.18 -30.26 30.08
CA THR A 51 4.08 -29.69 31.11
C THR A 51 4.82 -30.74 31.92
N ARG A 52 4.54 -32.03 31.72
CA ARG A 52 5.34 -33.12 32.34
C ARG A 52 6.76 -33.06 31.79
N GLU A 53 7.65 -32.51 32.61
CA GLU A 53 9.10 -32.62 32.39
C GLU A 53 9.46 -34.10 32.32
N LYS A 54 10.08 -34.50 31.21
CA LYS A 54 10.69 -35.83 31.11
C LYS A 54 11.76 -35.90 32.21
N PRO A 55 11.82 -37.00 33.03
CA PRO A 55 12.94 -37.19 33.92
C PRO A 55 14.23 -37.16 33.11
N LEU A 56 15.13 -36.25 33.48
CA LEU A 56 16.49 -36.26 32.94
C LEU A 56 17.14 -37.58 33.33
N GLU A 57 17.43 -38.42 32.37
CA GLU A 57 18.35 -39.56 32.52
C GLU A 57 19.71 -38.97 32.93
N GLU A 58 20.13 -39.22 34.16
CA GLU A 58 21.45 -38.90 34.69
C GLU A 58 22.50 -39.67 33.90
N THR A 59 23.19 -39.04 32.99
CA THR A 59 24.42 -39.58 32.40
C THR A 59 25.56 -39.29 33.38
N PRO A 60 26.38 -40.30 33.75
CA PRO A 60 27.50 -40.11 34.69
C PRO A 60 28.59 -39.21 34.10
N PRO A 61 29.33 -38.49 34.98
CA PRO A 61 30.31 -37.49 34.53
C PRO A 61 31.50 -38.13 33.85
N LYS A 62 31.78 -37.73 32.63
CA LYS A 62 33.08 -37.98 31.98
C LYS A 62 34.11 -36.95 32.45
N GLN A 63 35.19 -37.50 32.97
CA GLN A 63 36.36 -36.83 33.46
C GLN A 63 36.95 -35.89 32.40
N GLU A 64 37.32 -34.69 32.87
CA GLU A 64 38.22 -33.75 32.21
C GLU A 64 39.60 -34.40 32.01
N GLU A 65 40.09 -34.37 30.79
CA GLU A 65 41.51 -34.56 30.51
C GLU A 65 42.03 -33.26 29.83
N ILE A 66 42.75 -32.53 30.65
CA ILE A 66 43.54 -31.37 30.27
C ILE A 66 44.76 -31.85 29.51
N VAL A 67 44.95 -31.44 28.28
CA VAL A 67 46.26 -31.44 27.65
C VAL A 67 46.47 -30.09 27.00
N ALA A 68 47.52 -29.44 27.53
CA ALA A 68 48.03 -28.15 27.13
C ALA A 68 48.92 -28.24 25.87
N GLU A 69 49.00 -27.09 25.22
CA GLU A 69 50.19 -26.54 24.53
C GLU A 69 50.82 -27.33 23.37
N THR A 70 50.98 -26.77 22.23
CA THR A 70 52.23 -26.08 21.84
C THR A 70 52.09 -25.46 20.43
N GLN A 71 52.59 -24.26 20.39
CA GLN A 71 52.98 -23.40 19.27
C GLN A 71 53.70 -24.08 18.09
N ASP A 72 53.58 -23.40 16.99
CA ASP A 72 54.70 -22.99 16.09
C ASP A 72 54.88 -23.77 14.78
N LYS A 73 54.67 -23.07 13.70
CA LYS A 73 55.61 -22.79 12.59
C LYS A 73 54.91 -22.57 11.24
N GLN A 74 54.87 -21.32 10.82
CA GLN A 74 55.26 -20.99 9.43
C GLN A 74 56.78 -21.24 9.28
N PRO A 75 57.36 -21.31 8.07
CA PRO A 75 57.04 -20.78 6.76
C PRO A 75 57.39 -21.72 5.58
N VAL A 76 57.12 -21.39 4.34
CA VAL A 76 58.13 -21.18 3.28
C VAL A 76 57.46 -20.84 1.94
N THR A 77 57.83 -19.69 1.50
CA THR A 77 57.83 -19.09 0.18
C THR A 77 58.39 -20.03 -0.89
N GLU A 78 57.79 -20.06 -2.06
CA GLU A 78 58.51 -20.27 -3.30
C GLU A 78 58.01 -19.37 -4.41
N GLU A 79 58.85 -18.45 -4.71
CA GLU A 79 58.90 -17.43 -5.73
C GLU A 79 59.21 -18.10 -7.09
N ARG A 80 58.46 -17.75 -8.12
CA ARG A 80 58.94 -17.92 -9.49
C ARG A 80 58.45 -16.77 -10.37
N ALA A 81 59.33 -15.84 -10.61
CA ALA A 81 59.26 -14.80 -11.62
C ALA A 81 59.95 -15.29 -12.93
N PRO A 82 60.03 -14.44 -13.95
CA PRO A 82 59.12 -14.24 -15.05
C PRO A 82 59.77 -14.66 -16.39
N GLU A 83 58.98 -14.97 -17.38
CA GLU A 83 59.52 -15.20 -18.72
C GLU A 83 59.11 -14.10 -19.69
N LYS A 84 60.18 -13.65 -20.37
CA LYS A 84 60.27 -12.49 -21.24
C LYS A 84 59.38 -12.53 -22.48
N ALA A 85 58.95 -11.35 -22.85
CA ALA A 85 58.43 -10.99 -24.18
C ALA A 85 59.46 -11.20 -25.32
N PRO A 86 59.03 -11.32 -26.56
CA PRO A 86 59.79 -10.80 -27.68
C PRO A 86 59.12 -9.58 -28.32
N GLU A 87 59.92 -8.60 -28.43
CA GLU A 87 59.84 -7.38 -29.20
C GLU A 87 59.68 -7.69 -30.69
N LYS A 88 58.77 -7.05 -31.39
CA LYS A 88 58.84 -6.86 -32.84
C LYS A 88 58.41 -5.45 -33.21
N ALA A 89 59.29 -4.86 -33.97
CA ALA A 89 59.35 -3.52 -34.49
C ALA A 89 58.26 -3.18 -35.55
N PRO A 90 58.17 -1.92 -35.98
CA PRO A 90 56.97 -1.24 -36.42
C PRO A 90 56.65 -1.45 -37.90
N GLU A 91 55.38 -1.58 -38.20
CA GLU A 91 54.91 -1.59 -39.59
C GLU A 91 53.92 -0.44 -39.83
N LYS A 92 54.22 0.23 -40.92
CA LYS A 92 53.63 1.39 -41.61
C LYS A 92 52.15 1.70 -41.37
N ALA A 93 51.91 2.97 -41.22
CA ALA A 93 50.58 3.59 -41.33
C ALA A 93 49.90 3.28 -42.65
N PRO A 94 48.59 2.94 -42.66
CA PRO A 94 47.78 3.03 -43.84
C PRO A 94 47.02 4.39 -43.86
N GLU A 95 46.96 4.84 -45.08
CA GLU A 95 46.29 5.97 -45.70
C GLU A 95 44.89 6.26 -45.16
N ALA A 96 44.55 7.53 -45.03
CA ALA A 96 43.28 8.06 -44.53
C ALA A 96 42.09 7.53 -45.37
N ALA A 97 41.15 6.83 -44.70
CA ALA A 97 39.85 6.55 -45.22
C ALA A 97 38.95 7.79 -45.16
N PRO A 98 38.02 8.02 -46.10
CA PRO A 98 37.14 9.18 -46.13
C PRO A 98 36.21 9.16 -44.93
N GLN A 99 36.06 10.30 -44.25
CA GLN A 99 35.13 10.53 -43.15
C GLN A 99 33.68 10.30 -43.63
N PRO A 100 32.84 9.58 -42.88
CA PRO A 100 31.41 9.50 -43.12
C PRO A 100 30.78 10.87 -42.94
N PRO A 101 29.64 11.14 -43.60
CA PRO A 101 28.93 12.42 -43.49
C PRO A 101 28.56 12.70 -42.01
N VAL A 102 28.80 13.93 -41.62
CA VAL A 102 28.37 14.44 -40.29
C VAL A 102 26.84 14.33 -40.26
N GLU A 103 26.30 13.35 -39.53
CA GLU A 103 24.91 13.34 -39.14
C GLU A 103 24.63 14.63 -38.35
N THR A 104 23.81 15.49 -38.93
CA THR A 104 23.26 16.65 -38.22
C THR A 104 22.44 16.13 -37.05
N VAL A 105 22.97 16.32 -35.83
CA VAL A 105 22.23 16.11 -34.59
C VAL A 105 20.96 16.95 -34.70
N PRO A 106 19.74 16.36 -34.52
CA PRO A 106 18.51 17.15 -34.51
C PRO A 106 18.63 18.20 -33.41
N GLU A 107 18.38 19.44 -33.79
CA GLU A 107 18.28 20.57 -32.86
C GLU A 107 17.21 20.20 -31.82
N VAL A 108 17.62 19.97 -30.57
CA VAL A 108 16.71 19.76 -29.46
C VAL A 108 15.93 21.05 -29.28
N ILE A 109 14.73 21.09 -29.84
CA ILE A 109 13.77 22.17 -29.58
C ILE A 109 13.55 22.16 -28.05
N PRO A 110 13.85 23.23 -27.32
CA PRO A 110 13.55 23.29 -25.90
C PRO A 110 12.05 23.04 -25.72
N GLN A 111 11.69 21.94 -25.04
CA GLN A 111 10.31 21.75 -24.59
C GLN A 111 9.94 22.98 -23.74
N PRO A 112 8.75 23.56 -23.94
CA PRO A 112 8.26 24.61 -23.05
C PRO A 112 8.35 24.10 -21.61
N PRO A 113 8.71 24.93 -20.62
CA PRO A 113 8.72 24.54 -19.22
C PRO A 113 7.39 23.85 -18.91
N ALA A 114 7.45 22.65 -18.32
CA ALA A 114 6.26 21.96 -17.85
C ALA A 114 5.45 22.95 -17.00
N GLU A 115 4.18 23.12 -17.35
CA GLU A 115 3.29 24.05 -16.65
C GLU A 115 3.22 23.58 -15.19
N THR A 116 3.82 24.32 -14.28
CA THR A 116 3.86 23.97 -12.86
C THR A 116 2.42 23.93 -12.35
N ALA A 117 2.00 22.80 -11.77
CA ALA A 117 0.66 22.71 -11.19
C ALA A 117 0.45 23.85 -10.18
N PRO A 118 -0.71 24.44 -10.16
CA PRO A 118 -0.98 25.60 -9.31
C PRO A 118 -0.75 25.26 -7.83
N ALA A 119 -0.27 26.26 -7.09
CA ALA A 119 -0.16 26.17 -5.64
C ALA A 119 -1.50 25.69 -5.04
N MET A 120 -1.46 24.72 -4.12
CA MET A 120 -2.66 24.19 -3.50
C MET A 120 -2.42 23.78 -2.05
N LYS A 121 -3.21 24.35 -1.15
CA LYS A 121 -3.21 24.04 0.27
C LYS A 121 -4.39 23.12 0.58
N THR A 122 -4.09 21.91 0.96
CA THR A 122 -5.09 20.86 1.24
C THR A 122 -5.10 20.52 2.73
N VAL A 123 -6.27 20.35 3.33
CA VAL A 123 -6.40 19.73 4.65
C VAL A 123 -6.96 18.32 4.50
N TYR A 124 -6.35 17.38 5.24
CA TYR A 124 -6.86 16.01 5.32
C TYR A 124 -7.95 15.92 6.38
N LEU A 125 -9.07 15.30 6.05
CA LEU A 125 -10.17 14.99 6.96
C LEU A 125 -10.21 13.48 7.26
N SER A 126 -10.37 13.15 8.55
CA SER A 126 -10.50 11.76 8.97
C SER A 126 -11.82 11.16 8.47
N LYS A 127 -11.85 9.84 8.35
CA LYS A 127 -13.05 9.09 8.03
C LYS A 127 -14.22 9.42 8.97
N GLU A 128 -13.94 9.54 10.26
CA GLU A 128 -14.93 9.84 11.29
C GLU A 128 -15.57 11.21 11.07
N THR A 129 -14.77 12.20 10.67
CA THR A 129 -15.26 13.55 10.30
C THR A 129 -16.16 13.49 9.08
N VAL A 130 -15.73 12.79 8.02
CA VAL A 130 -16.49 12.72 6.76
C VAL A 130 -17.80 11.94 6.90
N LEU A 131 -17.85 10.94 7.78
CA LEU A 131 -19.07 10.15 8.05
C LEU A 131 -20.05 10.84 8.99
N ASN A 132 -19.67 11.94 9.64
CA ASN A 132 -20.53 12.73 10.52
C ASN A 132 -20.87 14.06 9.85
N GLU A 133 -22.13 14.23 9.45
CA GLU A 133 -22.61 15.38 8.68
C GLU A 133 -22.32 16.74 9.36
N GLU A 134 -22.52 16.83 10.68
CA GLU A 134 -22.27 18.06 11.44
C GLU A 134 -20.76 18.36 11.52
N ALA A 135 -19.96 17.35 11.86
CA ALA A 135 -18.50 17.48 11.93
C ALA A 135 -17.89 17.82 10.55
N PHE A 136 -18.45 17.22 9.49
CA PHE A 136 -17.99 17.47 8.13
C PHE A 136 -18.28 18.92 7.71
N SER A 137 -19.51 19.42 7.94
CA SER A 137 -19.90 20.78 7.63
C SER A 137 -19.06 21.82 8.41
N ALA A 138 -18.79 21.57 9.68
CA ALA A 138 -17.91 22.39 10.50
C ALA A 138 -16.48 22.39 9.94
N ALA A 139 -15.93 21.20 9.59
CA ALA A 139 -14.59 21.07 9.05
C ALA A 139 -14.40 21.80 7.71
N LEU A 140 -15.42 21.82 6.83
CA LEU A 140 -15.39 22.59 5.59
C LEU A 140 -15.34 24.11 5.87
N THR A 141 -16.12 24.57 6.83
CA THR A 141 -16.14 25.97 7.26
C THR A 141 -14.77 26.39 7.82
N ASP A 142 -14.19 25.55 8.70
CA ASP A 142 -12.89 25.79 9.31
C ASP A 142 -11.76 25.77 8.26
N ALA A 143 -11.81 24.83 7.31
CA ALA A 143 -10.86 24.75 6.22
C ALA A 143 -10.87 26.03 5.38
N LYS A 144 -12.06 26.53 5.02
CA LYS A 144 -12.20 27.76 4.26
C LYS A 144 -11.71 28.98 5.04
N ALA A 145 -12.04 29.06 6.33
CA ALA A 145 -11.60 30.15 7.20
C ALA A 145 -10.05 30.13 7.38
N ALA A 146 -9.43 28.95 7.38
CA ALA A 146 -7.98 28.78 7.42
C ALA A 146 -7.28 29.06 6.06
N GLY A 147 -8.01 29.42 5.02
CA GLY A 147 -7.46 29.71 3.70
C GLY A 147 -6.95 28.46 2.96
N MET A 148 -7.57 27.30 3.22
CA MET A 148 -7.34 26.10 2.44
C MET A 148 -8.04 26.19 1.08
N ASP A 149 -7.43 25.60 0.06
CA ASP A 149 -7.95 25.54 -1.30
C ASP A 149 -8.74 24.25 -1.55
N SER A 150 -8.44 23.20 -0.79
CA SER A 150 -8.99 21.86 -1.01
C SER A 150 -9.06 21.04 0.28
N VAL A 151 -9.82 19.96 0.18
CA VAL A 151 -10.03 18.97 1.25
C VAL A 151 -9.77 17.58 0.68
N MET A 152 -8.96 16.78 1.37
CA MET A 152 -8.67 15.41 1.03
C MET A 152 -9.23 14.45 2.09
N PHE A 153 -9.72 13.30 1.66
CA PHE A 153 -10.09 12.20 2.56
C PHE A 153 -9.95 10.84 1.87
N ASP A 154 -9.83 9.77 2.68
CA ASP A 154 -9.65 8.43 2.16
C ASP A 154 -10.97 7.82 1.68
N LEU A 155 -11.06 7.49 0.40
CA LEU A 155 -12.16 6.70 -0.18
C LEU A 155 -12.05 5.23 0.23
N LYS A 156 -10.81 4.75 0.39
CA LYS A 156 -10.47 3.40 0.85
C LYS A 156 -9.38 3.48 1.92
N SER A 157 -9.65 2.89 3.09
CA SER A 157 -8.75 2.88 4.24
C SER A 157 -7.61 1.87 4.12
N ARG A 158 -6.63 1.93 5.04
CA ARG A 158 -5.53 0.97 5.19
C ARG A 158 -5.99 -0.48 5.41
N GLU A 159 -7.19 -0.68 5.95
CA GLU A 159 -7.77 -2.02 6.13
C GLU A 159 -8.56 -2.50 4.92
N GLY A 160 -8.66 -1.70 3.86
CA GLY A 160 -9.42 -2.01 2.65
C GLY A 160 -10.93 -1.71 2.77
N TRP A 161 -11.35 -0.92 3.78
CA TRP A 161 -12.74 -0.46 3.83
C TRP A 161 -12.97 0.72 2.90
N VAL A 162 -13.93 0.59 2.00
CA VAL A 162 -14.43 1.67 1.17
C VAL A 162 -15.61 2.35 1.87
N ILE A 163 -15.61 3.68 1.91
CA ILE A 163 -16.59 4.47 2.67
C ILE A 163 -17.84 4.88 1.86
N TYR A 164 -18.01 4.34 0.67
CA TYR A 164 -19.18 4.55 -0.19
C TYR A 164 -19.62 3.22 -0.80
N PRO A 165 -20.88 3.08 -1.27
CA PRO A 165 -21.34 1.87 -1.94
C PRO A 165 -20.62 1.66 -3.27
N ILE A 166 -20.00 0.48 -3.44
CA ILE A 166 -19.31 0.10 -4.67
C ILE A 166 -20.23 -0.75 -5.53
N SER A 167 -20.44 -0.38 -6.79
CA SER A 167 -21.23 -1.13 -7.75
C SER A 167 -20.35 -2.06 -8.60
N TYR A 168 -19.45 -2.85 -8.00
CA TYR A 168 -18.50 -3.63 -8.79
C TYR A 168 -19.01 -5.01 -9.22
N GLN A 169 -19.68 -5.73 -8.33
CA GLN A 169 -20.32 -7.03 -8.61
C GLN A 169 -21.42 -7.31 -7.58
N GLU A 170 -22.48 -8.00 -7.99
CA GLU A 170 -23.57 -8.44 -7.09
C GLU A 170 -23.02 -9.37 -6.00
N GLY A 171 -23.21 -9.05 -4.73
CA GLY A 171 -22.74 -9.79 -3.56
C GLY A 171 -21.37 -9.33 -2.97
N PHE A 172 -20.73 -8.31 -3.56
CA PHE A 172 -19.46 -7.78 -3.12
C PHE A 172 -19.56 -6.74 -1.99
N ASP A 173 -20.70 -6.09 -1.85
CA ASP A 173 -20.92 -4.92 -1.00
C ASP A 173 -20.61 -5.16 0.48
N ASP A 174 -20.87 -6.36 1.00
CA ASP A 174 -20.72 -6.67 2.43
C ASP A 174 -19.27 -6.83 2.89
N TYR A 175 -18.33 -7.11 1.97
CA TYR A 175 -16.94 -7.38 2.33
C TYR A 175 -16.03 -6.15 2.34
N TYR A 176 -16.31 -5.15 1.51
CA TYR A 176 -15.42 -3.99 1.31
C TYR A 176 -16.03 -2.69 1.75
N THR A 177 -17.35 -2.56 1.68
CA THR A 177 -18.03 -1.33 2.05
C THR A 177 -18.14 -1.21 3.58
N ALA A 178 -17.79 -0.05 4.10
CA ALA A 178 -17.98 0.26 5.51
C ALA A 178 -19.47 0.20 5.88
N ARG A 179 -19.79 -0.11 7.15
CA ARG A 179 -21.18 -0.14 7.63
C ARG A 179 -21.90 1.20 7.46
N ASN A 180 -21.17 2.29 7.67
CA ASN A 180 -21.63 3.64 7.43
C ASN A 180 -20.93 4.13 6.16
N THR A 181 -21.71 4.61 5.22
CA THR A 181 -21.25 5.08 3.91
C THR A 181 -21.73 6.50 3.64
N ILE A 182 -21.01 7.18 2.74
CA ILE A 182 -21.39 8.48 2.18
C ILE A 182 -21.90 8.31 0.76
N SER A 183 -22.63 9.30 0.27
CA SER A 183 -22.79 9.50 -1.17
C SER A 183 -21.59 10.28 -1.69
N LEU A 184 -20.71 9.61 -2.45
CA LEU A 184 -19.46 10.20 -2.91
C LEU A 184 -19.71 11.49 -3.72
N LYS A 185 -20.69 11.46 -4.63
CA LYS A 185 -21.11 12.61 -5.43
C LYS A 185 -21.59 13.78 -4.57
N GLN A 186 -22.52 13.53 -3.63
CA GLN A 186 -23.04 14.58 -2.75
C GLN A 186 -21.92 15.16 -1.84
N THR A 187 -20.99 14.34 -1.39
CA THR A 187 -19.87 14.79 -0.59
C THR A 187 -18.95 15.71 -1.39
N ALA A 188 -18.64 15.36 -2.64
CA ALA A 188 -17.85 16.20 -3.54
C ALA A 188 -18.58 17.51 -3.87
N GLU A 189 -19.91 17.47 -4.06
CA GLU A 189 -20.75 18.66 -4.29
C GLU A 189 -20.70 19.63 -3.09
N LYS A 190 -20.87 19.14 -1.85
CA LYS A 190 -20.77 19.94 -0.62
C LYS A 190 -19.41 20.60 -0.46
N ILE A 191 -18.33 19.90 -0.80
CA ILE A 191 -16.98 20.49 -0.77
C ILE A 191 -16.89 21.66 -1.75
N ARG A 192 -17.40 21.48 -2.99
CA ARG A 192 -17.41 22.55 -4.00
C ARG A 192 -18.31 23.73 -3.61
N GLU A 193 -19.47 23.47 -3.02
CA GLU A 193 -20.38 24.51 -2.49
C GLU A 193 -19.73 25.35 -1.40
N ALA A 194 -18.85 24.74 -0.57
CA ALA A 194 -18.01 25.46 0.39
C ALA A 194 -16.88 26.26 -0.26
N GLY A 195 -16.73 26.23 -1.59
CA GLY A 195 -15.67 26.90 -2.34
C GLY A 195 -14.30 26.23 -2.18
N LEU A 196 -14.28 24.92 -1.96
CA LEU A 196 -13.09 24.09 -1.84
C LEU A 196 -13.06 23.05 -2.97
N LYS A 197 -11.88 22.51 -3.29
CA LYS A 197 -11.73 21.40 -4.25
C LYS A 197 -11.73 20.07 -3.52
N PRO A 198 -12.47 19.06 -3.97
CA PRO A 198 -12.40 17.69 -3.43
C PRO A 198 -11.17 16.98 -4.00
N VAL A 199 -10.34 16.40 -3.12
CA VAL A 199 -9.21 15.54 -3.45
C VAL A 199 -9.47 14.15 -2.87
N ALA A 200 -9.37 13.12 -3.69
CA ALA A 200 -9.54 11.74 -3.25
C ALA A 200 -8.22 11.16 -2.73
N SER A 201 -8.30 10.18 -1.83
CA SER A 201 -7.16 9.39 -1.41
C SER A 201 -7.52 7.91 -1.36
N LEU A 202 -6.60 7.05 -1.81
CA LEU A 202 -6.72 5.59 -1.75
C LEU A 202 -5.47 4.98 -1.14
N TYR A 203 -5.62 4.14 -0.13
CA TYR A 203 -4.59 3.17 0.22
C TYR A 203 -4.56 2.08 -0.84
N THR A 204 -3.48 1.94 -1.61
CA THR A 204 -3.44 1.06 -2.78
C THR A 204 -3.31 -0.41 -2.39
N PHE A 205 -2.08 -0.88 -2.18
CA PHE A 205 -1.82 -2.30 -1.99
C PHE A 205 -1.96 -2.75 -0.53
N MET A 206 -2.02 -1.82 0.42
CA MET A 206 -2.37 -2.11 1.80
C MET A 206 -3.90 -2.28 1.91
N ASP A 207 -4.34 -3.52 1.71
CA ASP A 207 -5.74 -3.92 1.71
C ASP A 207 -5.84 -5.40 2.10
N ARG A 208 -6.61 -5.72 3.12
CA ARG A 208 -6.81 -7.10 3.57
C ARG A 208 -8.19 -7.66 3.22
N ARG A 209 -8.95 -6.97 2.36
CA ARG A 209 -10.35 -7.31 2.09
C ARG A 209 -10.61 -7.79 0.69
N TYR A 210 -10.16 -7.07 -0.32
CA TYR A 210 -10.48 -7.40 -1.71
C TYR A 210 -10.07 -8.83 -2.07
N GLN A 211 -8.90 -9.29 -1.65
CA GLN A 211 -8.45 -10.66 -1.91
C GLN A 211 -9.30 -11.74 -1.22
N GLN A 212 -10.15 -11.41 -0.23
CA GLN A 212 -11.05 -12.39 0.38
C GLN A 212 -12.05 -12.97 -0.63
N SER A 213 -12.37 -12.22 -1.67
CA SER A 213 -13.22 -12.66 -2.78
C SER A 213 -12.42 -12.95 -4.04
N GLN A 214 -11.23 -12.37 -4.18
CA GLN A 214 -10.34 -12.52 -5.34
C GLN A 214 -8.96 -12.97 -4.86
N VAL A 215 -8.83 -14.25 -4.51
CA VAL A 215 -7.64 -14.82 -3.85
C VAL A 215 -6.34 -14.43 -4.56
N TYR A 216 -6.30 -14.47 -5.90
CA TYR A 216 -5.11 -14.15 -6.67
C TYR A 216 -4.85 -12.64 -6.84
N ALA A 217 -5.71 -11.79 -6.30
CA ALA A 217 -5.39 -10.38 -6.11
C ALA A 217 -4.45 -10.15 -4.93
N GLY A 218 -4.31 -11.13 -4.02
CA GLY A 218 -3.47 -11.06 -2.83
C GLY A 218 -2.09 -11.68 -3.01
N ILE A 219 -1.22 -11.42 -2.04
CA ILE A 219 0.07 -12.09 -1.88
C ILE A 219 -0.18 -13.37 -1.07
N LEU A 220 0.33 -14.49 -1.55
CA LEU A 220 0.08 -15.81 -0.97
C LEU A 220 1.35 -16.39 -0.34
N TYR A 221 1.20 -17.42 0.48
CA TYR A 221 2.32 -18.24 0.92
C TYR A 221 2.72 -19.23 -0.18
N GLU A 222 4.02 -19.46 -0.30
CA GLU A 222 4.58 -20.47 -1.19
C GLU A 222 3.93 -21.84 -0.95
N GLY A 223 3.54 -22.51 -2.05
CA GLY A 223 2.93 -23.85 -2.01
C GLY A 223 1.49 -23.91 -1.47
N SER A 224 0.83 -22.76 -1.25
CA SER A 224 -0.56 -22.72 -0.76
C SER A 224 -1.33 -21.55 -1.33
N ASP A 225 -2.66 -21.54 -1.13
CA ASP A 225 -3.53 -20.40 -1.41
C ASP A 225 -3.89 -19.61 -0.13
N MET A 226 -3.11 -19.77 0.93
CA MET A 226 -3.23 -18.94 2.13
C MET A 226 -2.57 -17.58 1.89
N PHE A 227 -3.19 -16.53 2.41
CA PHE A 227 -2.62 -15.19 2.32
C PHE A 227 -1.38 -15.06 3.19
N TRP A 228 -0.32 -14.49 2.61
CA TRP A 228 0.82 -14.05 3.39
C TRP A 228 0.43 -12.84 4.26
N LEU A 229 0.92 -12.81 5.50
CA LEU A 229 0.62 -11.74 6.45
C LEU A 229 1.92 -11.00 6.81
N ASP A 230 1.83 -9.68 6.93
CA ASP A 230 2.95 -8.81 7.29
C ASP A 230 3.44 -9.00 8.74
N ASN A 231 2.65 -9.67 9.58
CA ASN A 231 2.99 -10.06 10.94
C ASN A 231 2.28 -11.37 11.30
N SER A 232 2.53 -11.92 12.50
CA SER A 232 1.76 -13.07 12.98
C SER A 232 0.29 -12.70 13.20
N PRO A 233 -0.65 -13.65 13.08
CA PRO A 233 -2.07 -13.40 13.35
C PRO A 233 -2.31 -12.83 14.75
N GLU A 234 -1.56 -13.30 15.76
CA GLU A 234 -1.66 -12.86 17.16
C GLU A 234 -1.20 -11.41 17.33
N ALA A 235 -0.24 -10.97 16.51
CA ALA A 235 0.23 -9.58 16.46
C ALA A 235 -0.58 -8.69 15.50
N GLY A 236 -1.73 -9.18 15.01
CA GLY A 236 -2.61 -8.44 14.13
C GLY A 236 -2.13 -8.34 12.69
N GLY A 237 -1.39 -9.36 12.22
CA GLY A 237 -0.89 -9.46 10.85
C GLY A 237 -1.98 -9.27 9.80
N LYS A 238 -1.65 -8.57 8.73
CA LYS A 238 -2.56 -8.20 7.65
C LYS A 238 -2.06 -8.75 6.32
N SER A 239 -2.98 -9.22 5.53
CA SER A 239 -2.71 -9.57 4.13
C SER A 239 -2.72 -8.30 3.25
N TRP A 240 -2.05 -8.37 2.11
CA TRP A 240 -1.86 -7.26 1.19
C TRP A 240 -2.26 -7.65 -0.22
N LEU A 241 -2.68 -6.68 -1.02
CA LEU A 241 -2.83 -6.86 -2.47
C LEU A 241 -1.45 -7.06 -3.10
N ASN A 242 -1.44 -7.82 -4.17
CA ASN A 242 -0.26 -8.10 -4.97
C ASN A 242 -0.10 -7.05 -6.08
N PRO A 243 0.93 -6.19 -6.06
CA PRO A 243 1.14 -5.18 -7.10
C PRO A 243 1.30 -5.75 -8.53
N TYR A 244 1.74 -7.01 -8.66
CA TYR A 244 1.80 -7.69 -9.95
C TYR A 244 0.41 -8.09 -10.48
N SER A 245 -0.61 -8.22 -9.61
CA SER A 245 -1.91 -8.76 -9.99
C SER A 245 -2.74 -7.78 -10.82
N PRO A 246 -3.15 -8.14 -12.04
CA PRO A 246 -4.09 -7.33 -12.80
C PRO A 246 -5.43 -7.17 -12.07
N LEU A 247 -5.89 -8.20 -11.31
CA LEU A 247 -7.12 -8.12 -10.54
C LEU A 247 -7.05 -7.03 -9.47
N ALA A 248 -5.90 -6.88 -8.78
CA ALA A 248 -5.70 -5.82 -7.81
C ALA A 248 -5.71 -4.43 -8.47
N LYS A 249 -5.03 -4.30 -9.61
CA LYS A 249 -4.96 -3.03 -10.36
C LYS A 249 -6.32 -2.63 -10.95
N ASP A 250 -7.07 -3.56 -11.51
CA ASP A 250 -8.41 -3.31 -12.05
C ASP A 250 -9.41 -2.86 -10.96
N TYR A 251 -9.31 -3.47 -9.77
CA TYR A 251 -10.07 -3.02 -8.61
C TYR A 251 -9.74 -1.56 -8.24
N LEU A 252 -8.46 -1.20 -8.16
CA LEU A 252 -8.05 0.15 -7.85
C LEU A 252 -8.48 1.16 -8.91
N LYS A 253 -8.38 0.81 -10.20
CA LYS A 253 -8.89 1.62 -11.31
C LYS A 253 -10.40 1.84 -11.22
N LYS A 254 -11.18 0.82 -10.79
CA LYS A 254 -12.62 1.00 -10.56
C LYS A 254 -12.90 2.06 -9.49
N LEU A 255 -12.14 2.05 -8.37
CA LEU A 255 -12.28 3.08 -7.34
C LEU A 255 -11.87 4.47 -7.83
N MET A 256 -10.87 4.55 -8.73
CA MET A 256 -10.49 5.79 -9.40
C MET A 256 -11.62 6.30 -10.32
N SER A 257 -12.27 5.41 -11.09
CA SER A 257 -13.44 5.77 -11.90
C SER A 257 -14.57 6.31 -11.05
N ASP A 258 -14.90 5.66 -9.92
CA ASP A 258 -15.95 6.11 -9.01
C ASP A 258 -15.65 7.53 -8.48
N ALA A 259 -14.38 7.84 -8.21
CA ALA A 259 -13.95 9.19 -7.81
C ALA A 259 -14.16 10.21 -8.95
N ALA A 260 -13.70 9.89 -10.16
CA ALA A 260 -13.86 10.77 -11.33
C ALA A 260 -15.35 11.03 -11.64
N GLU A 261 -16.19 9.99 -11.66
CA GLU A 261 -17.63 10.09 -11.87
C GLU A 261 -18.35 10.94 -10.80
N ALA A 262 -17.82 10.94 -9.57
CA ALA A 262 -18.32 11.80 -8.49
C ALA A 262 -17.81 13.26 -8.60
N GLY A 263 -16.91 13.55 -9.53
CA GLY A 263 -16.37 14.86 -9.81
C GLY A 263 -15.12 15.23 -9.02
N PHE A 264 -14.35 14.25 -8.54
CA PHE A 264 -12.97 14.51 -8.10
C PHE A 264 -12.09 14.71 -9.34
N GLU A 265 -11.17 15.65 -9.25
CA GLU A 265 -10.20 15.95 -10.31
C GLU A 265 -8.80 15.46 -9.96
N GLU A 266 -8.56 15.14 -8.70
CA GLU A 266 -7.27 14.67 -8.19
C GLU A 266 -7.43 13.52 -7.21
N ILE A 267 -6.46 12.60 -7.27
CA ILE A 267 -6.38 11.46 -6.36
C ILE A 267 -4.95 11.22 -5.91
N VAL A 268 -4.77 10.90 -4.61
CA VAL A 268 -3.50 10.50 -4.02
C VAL A 268 -3.52 8.99 -3.74
N LEU A 269 -2.63 8.26 -4.40
CA LEU A 269 -2.42 6.82 -4.19
C LEU A 269 -1.39 6.62 -3.09
N ARG A 270 -1.83 6.11 -1.94
CA ARG A 270 -1.03 5.93 -0.73
C ARG A 270 -0.61 4.47 -0.55
N GLU A 271 0.47 4.23 0.22
CA GLU A 271 1.06 2.89 0.45
C GLU A 271 1.30 2.14 -0.88
N PHE A 272 1.90 2.86 -1.83
CA PHE A 272 2.22 2.37 -3.17
C PHE A 272 3.53 1.59 -3.15
N ARG A 273 3.49 0.39 -2.57
CA ARG A 273 4.68 -0.43 -2.30
C ARG A 273 4.32 -1.88 -2.02
N PHE A 274 5.32 -2.75 -2.01
CA PHE A 274 5.19 -4.10 -1.48
C PHE A 274 5.23 -4.09 0.05
N PRO A 275 4.59 -5.06 0.73
CA PRO A 275 4.71 -5.20 2.17
C PRO A 275 6.11 -5.66 2.59
N VAL A 276 6.42 -5.37 3.86
CA VAL A 276 7.58 -5.91 4.57
C VAL A 276 7.08 -6.57 5.85
N GLY A 277 7.64 -7.72 6.18
CA GLY A 277 7.25 -8.47 7.36
C GLY A 277 8.10 -9.72 7.56
N ALA A 278 7.62 -10.63 8.39
CA ALA A 278 8.26 -11.91 8.61
C ALA A 278 8.07 -12.86 7.41
N TYR A 279 9.04 -13.73 7.18
CA TYR A 279 8.97 -14.78 6.15
C TYR A 279 8.73 -14.23 4.73
N MET A 280 9.39 -13.14 4.37
CA MET A 280 9.29 -12.54 3.02
C MET A 280 9.73 -13.50 1.93
N GLU A 281 10.66 -14.41 2.22
CA GLU A 281 11.13 -15.46 1.32
C GLU A 281 10.05 -16.52 1.02
N LYS A 282 8.96 -16.53 1.76
CA LYS A 282 7.78 -17.38 1.55
C LYS A 282 6.64 -16.70 0.81
N MET A 283 6.83 -15.45 0.38
CA MET A 283 5.86 -14.77 -0.46
C MET A 283 5.79 -15.42 -1.84
N ARG A 284 4.58 -15.73 -2.28
CA ARG A 284 4.29 -16.13 -3.65
C ARG A 284 3.51 -15.02 -4.35
N PHE A 285 4.10 -14.48 -5.37
CA PHE A 285 3.47 -13.50 -6.25
C PHE A 285 2.95 -14.20 -7.50
N VAL A 286 1.63 -14.30 -7.60
CA VAL A 286 1.01 -14.72 -8.86
C VAL A 286 1.12 -13.55 -9.83
N TYR A 287 1.41 -13.82 -11.10
CA TYR A 287 1.59 -12.82 -12.17
C TYR A 287 2.90 -12.02 -12.16
N ASP A 288 3.93 -12.38 -11.38
CA ASP A 288 5.19 -11.64 -11.37
C ASP A 288 5.98 -11.76 -12.69
N GLY A 289 5.83 -12.88 -13.39
CA GLY A 289 6.46 -13.09 -14.71
C GLY A 289 7.99 -12.93 -14.68
N GLY A 290 8.62 -12.96 -13.51
CA GLY A 290 10.06 -12.70 -13.33
C GLY A 290 10.43 -11.20 -13.33
N GLN A 291 9.45 -10.30 -13.33
CA GLN A 291 9.67 -8.85 -13.24
C GLN A 291 10.16 -8.46 -11.85
N SER A 292 11.12 -7.53 -11.75
CA SER A 292 11.56 -6.99 -10.46
C SER A 292 10.43 -6.21 -9.77
N LYS A 293 10.48 -6.10 -8.43
CA LYS A 293 9.50 -5.27 -7.68
C LYS A 293 9.55 -3.80 -8.11
N LEU A 294 10.75 -3.28 -8.34
CA LEU A 294 10.93 -1.89 -8.77
C LEU A 294 10.31 -1.64 -10.13
N ASP A 295 10.58 -2.51 -11.11
CA ASP A 295 9.99 -2.37 -12.45
C ASP A 295 8.46 -2.56 -12.42
N CYS A 296 7.95 -3.45 -11.56
CA CYS A 296 6.53 -3.60 -11.33
C CYS A 296 5.88 -2.30 -10.82
N LEU A 297 6.49 -1.65 -9.82
CA LEU A 297 5.99 -0.39 -9.30
C LEU A 297 6.09 0.74 -10.32
N LYS A 298 7.20 0.83 -11.10
CA LYS A 298 7.32 1.79 -12.20
C LYS A 298 6.20 1.60 -13.22
N ALA A 299 5.98 0.37 -13.68
CA ALA A 299 4.94 0.04 -14.64
C ALA A 299 3.52 0.31 -14.08
N ALA A 300 3.27 -0.04 -12.82
CA ALA A 300 1.98 0.22 -12.17
C ALA A 300 1.72 1.73 -12.00
N ALA A 301 2.75 2.52 -11.66
CA ALA A 301 2.65 3.97 -11.54
C ALA A 301 2.24 4.61 -12.87
N GLU A 302 2.90 4.20 -13.96
CA GLU A 302 2.58 4.65 -15.31
C GLU A 302 1.17 4.22 -15.73
N GLU A 303 0.79 2.97 -15.47
CA GLU A 303 -0.54 2.45 -15.75
C GLU A 303 -1.64 3.25 -15.05
N PHE A 304 -1.46 3.61 -13.78
CA PHE A 304 -2.47 4.39 -13.04
C PHE A 304 -2.51 5.85 -13.49
N ARG A 305 -1.37 6.45 -13.85
CA ARG A 305 -1.34 7.83 -14.39
C ARG A 305 -2.04 7.91 -15.73
N SER A 306 -1.66 7.04 -16.67
CA SER A 306 -2.29 6.98 -17.99
C SER A 306 -3.80 6.73 -17.88
N TYR A 307 -4.21 5.83 -16.99
CA TYR A 307 -5.64 5.61 -16.75
C TYR A 307 -6.32 6.83 -16.14
N GLY A 308 -5.66 7.52 -15.20
CA GLY A 308 -6.16 8.78 -14.64
C GLY A 308 -6.38 9.85 -15.71
N GLU A 309 -5.43 10.02 -16.63
CA GLU A 309 -5.55 10.94 -17.77
C GLU A 309 -6.75 10.61 -18.65
N GLU A 310 -6.98 9.32 -18.96
CA GLU A 310 -8.13 8.87 -19.76
C GLU A 310 -9.48 9.25 -19.14
N ILE A 311 -9.57 9.25 -17.79
CA ILE A 311 -10.81 9.54 -17.06
C ILE A 311 -10.86 10.98 -16.49
N GLY A 312 -9.87 11.81 -16.81
CA GLY A 312 -9.81 13.23 -16.35
C GLY A 312 -9.44 13.37 -14.86
N LEU A 313 -8.65 12.45 -14.32
CA LEU A 313 -8.24 12.40 -12.91
C LEU A 313 -6.72 12.52 -12.80
N THR A 314 -6.20 13.60 -12.22
CA THR A 314 -4.77 13.74 -11.94
C THR A 314 -4.35 12.80 -10.81
N VAL A 315 -3.39 11.91 -11.09
CA VAL A 315 -2.92 10.90 -10.14
C VAL A 315 -1.61 11.35 -9.49
N TRP A 316 -1.62 11.42 -8.17
CA TRP A 316 -0.46 11.63 -7.32
C TRP A 316 -0.09 10.32 -6.63
N ILE A 317 1.20 9.99 -6.54
CA ILE A 317 1.67 8.79 -5.83
C ILE A 317 2.48 9.21 -4.61
N GLU A 318 2.08 8.73 -3.44
CA GLU A 318 2.74 9.04 -2.17
C GLU A 318 3.96 8.16 -1.94
N TYR A 319 5.09 8.80 -1.55
CA TYR A 319 6.29 8.12 -1.05
C TYR A 319 6.78 8.81 0.23
N PRO A 320 7.18 8.05 1.27
CA PRO A 320 7.80 8.63 2.46
C PRO A 320 9.15 9.27 2.13
N ALA A 321 9.41 10.48 2.64
CA ALA A 321 10.70 11.16 2.48
C ALA A 321 11.87 10.29 2.98
N THR A 322 11.67 9.56 4.08
CA THR A 322 12.68 8.63 4.62
C THR A 322 13.05 7.50 3.66
N ALA A 323 12.10 6.99 2.89
CA ALA A 323 12.36 5.97 1.88
C ALA A 323 13.13 6.54 0.67
N LEU A 324 12.77 7.75 0.24
CA LEU A 324 13.44 8.45 -0.85
C LEU A 324 14.91 8.79 -0.53
N LEU A 325 15.21 9.03 0.75
CA LEU A 325 16.57 9.35 1.24
C LEU A 325 17.44 8.12 1.55
N GLY A 326 17.14 6.97 0.98
CA GLY A 326 17.93 5.75 1.14
C GLY A 326 17.53 4.93 2.37
N GLY A 327 16.26 4.97 2.77
CA GLY A 327 15.70 4.10 3.81
C GLY A 327 15.58 2.65 3.37
N ASP A 328 14.58 1.94 3.93
CA ASP A 328 14.35 0.52 3.61
C ASP A 328 13.96 0.32 2.14
N GLU A 329 14.81 -0.33 1.36
CA GLU A 329 14.58 -0.61 -0.06
C GLU A 329 13.70 -1.85 -0.30
N ARG A 330 13.49 -2.70 0.70
CA ARG A 330 12.74 -3.97 0.56
C ARG A 330 11.30 -3.78 0.05
N PRO A 331 10.56 -2.72 0.46
CA PRO A 331 9.23 -2.45 -0.06
C PRO A 331 9.20 -2.11 -1.55
N TYR A 332 10.31 -1.59 -2.09
CA TYR A 332 10.40 -1.07 -3.45
C TYR A 332 11.20 -2.00 -4.38
N GLY A 333 12.00 -2.90 -3.81
CA GLY A 333 12.89 -3.79 -4.57
C GLY A 333 14.09 -3.09 -5.18
N GLY A 334 14.42 -1.89 -4.67
CA GLY A 334 15.51 -1.03 -5.06
C GLY A 334 15.37 0.35 -4.44
N ALA A 335 16.19 1.31 -4.86
CA ALA A 335 16.14 2.67 -4.32
C ALA A 335 14.79 3.35 -4.64
N CYS A 336 14.04 3.73 -3.59
CA CYS A 336 12.74 4.39 -3.74
C CYS A 336 12.84 5.67 -4.59
N ALA A 337 13.97 6.37 -4.55
CA ALA A 337 14.21 7.57 -5.35
C ALA A 337 14.08 7.34 -6.87
N GLU A 338 14.25 6.10 -7.35
CA GLU A 338 14.03 5.77 -8.75
C GLU A 338 12.55 5.79 -9.19
N LEU A 339 11.62 5.88 -8.24
CA LEU A 339 10.18 6.03 -8.47
C LEU A 339 9.75 7.50 -8.53
N LEU A 340 10.65 8.45 -8.23
CA LEU A 340 10.34 9.87 -8.32
C LEU A 340 10.14 10.29 -9.78
N THR A 341 8.94 10.74 -10.07
CA THR A 341 8.52 11.31 -11.34
C THR A 341 7.57 12.46 -11.06
N ASP A 342 7.03 13.11 -12.09
CA ASP A 342 5.98 14.12 -11.91
C ASP A 342 4.79 13.57 -11.12
N ASN A 343 4.12 14.47 -10.39
CA ASN A 343 2.98 14.15 -9.54
C ASN A 343 3.31 13.14 -8.41
N CYS A 344 4.49 13.24 -7.81
CA CYS A 344 4.81 12.56 -6.57
C CYS A 344 4.43 13.40 -5.35
N MET A 345 3.73 12.79 -4.41
CA MET A 345 3.38 13.36 -3.11
C MET A 345 4.37 12.83 -2.07
N VAL A 346 5.22 13.68 -1.53
CA VAL A 346 6.25 13.28 -0.55
C VAL A 346 5.72 13.45 0.86
N ASP A 347 5.69 12.38 1.64
CA ASP A 347 5.33 12.44 3.05
C ASP A 347 6.54 12.84 3.91
N PHE A 348 6.51 14.09 4.39
CA PHE A 348 7.50 14.68 5.28
C PHE A 348 7.18 14.56 6.77
N SER A 349 6.19 13.76 7.16
CA SER A 349 5.83 13.58 8.58
C SER A 349 6.97 13.03 9.43
N GLY A 350 7.92 12.33 8.81
CA GLY A 350 9.10 11.74 9.46
C GLY A 350 10.44 12.37 9.07
N SER A 351 10.46 13.50 8.32
CA SER A 351 11.73 14.11 7.84
C SER A 351 11.55 15.58 7.49
N ASP A 352 12.55 16.39 7.80
CA ASP A 352 12.61 17.81 7.40
C ASP A 352 13.57 18.05 6.22
N SER A 353 14.06 17.01 5.53
CA SER A 353 15.07 17.08 4.47
C SER A 353 14.50 17.51 3.11
N VAL A 354 13.74 18.60 3.06
CA VAL A 354 13.06 19.10 1.84
C VAL A 354 14.03 19.36 0.70
N ALA A 355 15.14 20.07 0.96
CA ALA A 355 16.11 20.44 -0.08
C ALA A 355 16.79 19.23 -0.73
N GLU A 356 17.01 18.16 0.02
CA GLU A 356 17.61 16.94 -0.51
C GLU A 356 16.64 16.17 -1.40
N ILE A 357 15.36 16.11 -1.01
CA ILE A 357 14.31 15.50 -1.84
C ILE A 357 14.14 16.25 -3.16
N VAL A 358 14.10 17.60 -3.12
CA VAL A 358 14.02 18.43 -4.34
C VAL A 358 15.21 18.19 -5.27
N ARG A 359 16.41 18.03 -4.72
CA ARG A 359 17.59 17.67 -5.53
C ARG A 359 17.46 16.29 -6.16
N LEU A 360 16.93 15.31 -5.42
CA LEU A 360 16.70 13.94 -5.94
C LEU A 360 15.62 13.89 -7.01
N SER A 361 14.62 14.77 -6.95
CA SER A 361 13.51 14.80 -7.92
C SER A 361 13.93 15.16 -9.34
N ASN A 362 15.12 15.73 -9.52
CA ASN A 362 15.66 16.13 -10.81
C ASN A 362 14.71 17.03 -11.63
N GLY A 363 13.98 17.90 -10.94
CA GLY A 363 13.01 18.82 -11.54
C GLY A 363 11.59 18.27 -11.71
N ALA A 364 11.33 17.04 -11.27
CA ALA A 364 9.97 16.49 -11.24
C ALA A 364 9.06 17.31 -10.34
N GLN A 365 7.78 17.42 -10.73
CA GLN A 365 6.78 18.13 -9.96
C GLN A 365 6.42 17.36 -8.69
N LEU A 366 6.63 18.02 -7.54
CA LEU A 366 6.36 17.45 -6.23
C LEU A 366 5.19 18.14 -5.53
N GLY A 367 4.43 17.35 -4.75
CA GLY A 367 3.60 17.80 -3.65
C GLY A 367 4.16 17.31 -2.33
N ALA A 368 3.66 17.83 -1.22
CA ALA A 368 4.11 17.43 0.11
C ALA A 368 2.94 17.06 1.02
N MET A 369 3.12 16.04 1.86
CA MET A 369 2.28 15.77 3.02
C MET A 369 3.04 16.17 4.29
N ILE A 370 2.44 17.00 5.13
CA ILE A 370 3.07 17.60 6.30
C ILE A 370 2.21 17.44 7.55
N ALA A 371 2.84 17.27 8.71
CA ALA A 371 2.14 17.18 9.98
C ALA A 371 1.83 18.54 10.60
N HIS A 372 2.62 19.57 10.27
CA HIS A 372 2.51 20.90 10.86
C HIS A 372 2.63 21.99 9.79
N GLU A 373 1.75 22.97 9.84
CA GLU A 373 1.76 24.08 8.87
C GLU A 373 3.08 24.88 8.86
N ALA A 374 3.82 24.88 9.96
CA ALA A 374 5.14 25.50 10.04
C ALA A 374 6.14 24.95 8.99
N GLN A 375 5.99 23.68 8.57
CA GLN A 375 6.81 23.07 7.51
C GLN A 375 6.57 23.70 6.13
N SER A 376 5.40 24.33 5.91
CA SER A 376 5.05 24.91 4.61
C SER A 376 5.99 26.04 4.16
N ALA A 377 6.65 26.73 5.09
CA ALA A 377 7.60 27.78 4.76
C ALA A 377 8.87 27.21 4.10
N ALA A 378 9.38 26.08 4.63
CA ALA A 378 10.53 25.37 4.05
C ALA A 378 10.19 24.81 2.66
N LEU A 379 8.97 24.26 2.48
CA LEU A 379 8.49 23.74 1.21
C LEU A 379 8.48 24.83 0.13
N ARG A 380 7.86 26.00 0.41
CA ARG A 380 7.81 27.13 -0.53
C ARG A 380 9.21 27.64 -0.85
N GLY A 381 10.11 27.73 0.15
CA GLY A 381 11.51 28.08 -0.08
C GLY A 381 12.25 27.13 -1.00
N ALA A 382 11.77 25.90 -1.13
CA ALA A 382 12.31 24.87 -2.01
C ALA A 382 11.51 24.67 -3.32
N GLY A 383 10.50 25.52 -3.59
CA GLY A 383 9.69 25.47 -4.81
C GLY A 383 8.55 24.45 -4.78
N ILE A 384 8.18 23.93 -3.60
CA ILE A 384 7.02 23.05 -3.44
C ILE A 384 5.85 23.88 -2.91
N ASP A 385 4.96 24.30 -3.80
CA ASP A 385 3.82 25.17 -3.49
C ASP A 385 2.52 24.39 -3.21
N ARG A 386 2.56 23.08 -3.38
CA ARG A 386 1.44 22.17 -3.14
C ARG A 386 1.70 21.34 -1.88
N TYR A 387 0.78 21.39 -0.90
CA TYR A 387 0.89 20.55 0.28
C TYR A 387 -0.46 20.10 0.84
N ILE A 388 -0.42 18.98 1.55
CA ILE A 388 -1.52 18.39 2.30
C ILE A 388 -1.15 18.40 3.78
N LEU A 389 -1.94 19.11 4.60
CA LEU A 389 -1.81 19.13 6.05
C LEU A 389 -2.55 17.94 6.65
N ILE A 390 -1.80 17.00 7.22
CA ILE A 390 -2.31 15.83 7.94
C ILE A 390 -2.34 16.18 9.43
N LYS A 391 -3.52 16.33 10.00
CA LYS A 391 -3.69 16.60 11.44
C LYS A 391 -3.90 15.32 12.24
#